data_5ff8d45c76aa5489b80b2a76c7e2cc61
#
_entry.id   5ff8d45c76aa5489b80b2a76c7e2cc61
#
_cell.length_a   1.000
_cell.length_b   1.000
_cell.length_c   1.000
_cell.angle_alpha   90.00
_cell.angle_beta   90.00
_cell.angle_gamma   90.00
#
_symmetry.space_group_name_H-M   'P 1'
#
loop_
_entity.id
_entity.type
_entity.pdbx_description
1 polymer ?
#
loop_
_entity_poly.entity_id
_entity_poly.type
_entity_poly.pdbx_seq_one_letter_code
_entity_poly.pdbx_strand_id
1 'polypeptide(L)'
;SNPEHFHFTPVHVEADNDFLLFTHISHILEDTNGRITRSELEQLLNYSGNYLNSIVKKYTNSCLFDYSQTFCMKRAAALLLETTASISEIMDELHFTNTTHFYKCFKEHYHMTPKQYRISLKIKLVP
;
A
#
# COMPACT_ATOMS: atom_id res chain seq x y z
N SER A 1 -2.37 -36.28 -9.47
CA SER A 1 -3.58 -35.52 -9.71
C SER A 1 -3.94 -35.58 -11.17
N ASN A 2 -5.16 -35.50 -11.42
CA ASN A 2 -5.71 -35.64 -12.74
C ASN A 2 -5.84 -34.27 -13.41
N PRO A 3 -5.20 -34.05 -14.58
CA PRO A 3 -5.29 -32.78 -15.27
C PRO A 3 -6.72 -32.36 -15.60
N GLU A 4 -7.62 -33.29 -15.70
CA GLU A 4 -9.02 -33.02 -15.98
C GLU A 4 -9.71 -32.18 -14.90
N HIS A 5 -9.14 -32.13 -13.72
CA HIS A 5 -9.67 -31.34 -12.63
C HIS A 5 -9.37 -29.85 -12.77
N PHE A 6 -8.58 -29.49 -13.77
CA PHE A 6 -8.15 -28.12 -13.97
C PHE A 6 -8.83 -27.46 -15.16
N HIS A 7 -10.10 -27.73 -15.31
CA HIS A 7 -10.89 -27.06 -16.32
C HIS A 7 -11.35 -25.71 -15.79
N PHE A 8 -10.97 -24.67 -16.50
CA PHE A 8 -11.38 -23.34 -16.16
C PHE A 8 -12.49 -22.89 -17.11
N THR A 9 -13.59 -22.40 -16.55
CA THR A 9 -14.60 -21.71 -17.33
C THR A 9 -14.07 -20.35 -17.76
N PRO A 10 -14.63 -19.71 -18.81
CA PRO A 10 -14.22 -18.37 -19.18
C PRO A 10 -14.33 -17.36 -18.03
N VAL A 11 -15.34 -17.50 -17.18
CA VAL A 11 -15.51 -16.63 -16.01
C VAL A 11 -14.37 -16.83 -15.01
N HIS A 12 -13.93 -18.07 -14.82
CA HIS A 12 -12.79 -18.40 -13.95
C HIS A 12 -11.51 -17.75 -14.46
N VAL A 13 -11.26 -17.83 -15.76
CA VAL A 13 -10.06 -17.25 -16.38
C VAL A 13 -10.06 -15.72 -16.22
N GLU A 14 -11.20 -15.07 -16.39
CA GLU A 14 -11.32 -13.62 -16.21
C GLU A 14 -11.04 -13.21 -14.77
N ALA A 15 -11.59 -13.96 -13.79
CA ALA A 15 -11.34 -13.69 -12.38
C ALA A 15 -9.87 -13.87 -12.02
N ASP A 16 -9.21 -14.90 -12.58
CA ASP A 16 -7.80 -15.12 -12.38
C ASP A 16 -6.95 -13.99 -12.96
N ASN A 17 -7.32 -13.48 -14.13
CA ASN A 17 -6.63 -12.35 -14.75
C ASN A 17 -6.77 -11.08 -13.94
N ASP A 18 -7.94 -10.79 -13.43
CA ASP A 18 -8.18 -9.64 -12.56
C ASP A 18 -7.36 -9.76 -11.28
N PHE A 19 -7.35 -10.94 -10.69
CA PHE A 19 -6.58 -11.19 -9.48
C PHE A 19 -5.07 -11.05 -9.73
N LEU A 20 -4.60 -11.56 -10.86
CA LEU A 20 -3.19 -11.41 -11.25
C LEU A 20 -2.82 -9.94 -11.41
N LEU A 21 -3.67 -9.16 -12.06
CA LEU A 21 -3.42 -7.73 -12.22
C LEU A 21 -3.39 -7.04 -10.86
N PHE A 22 -4.35 -7.36 -9.99
CA PHE A 22 -4.36 -6.84 -8.63
C PHE A 22 -3.06 -7.19 -7.88
N THR A 23 -2.59 -8.41 -8.03
CA THR A 23 -1.33 -8.85 -7.41
C THR A 23 -0.14 -8.07 -7.95
N HIS A 24 -0.10 -7.80 -9.25
CA HIS A 24 0.96 -6.98 -9.84
C HIS A 24 0.92 -5.54 -9.31
N ILE A 25 -0.26 -4.95 -9.21
CA ILE A 25 -0.42 -3.62 -8.60
C ILE A 25 0.14 -3.62 -7.18
N SER A 26 -0.26 -4.61 -6.39
CA SER A 26 0.16 -4.71 -4.98
C SER A 26 1.67 -4.86 -4.84
N HIS A 27 2.31 -5.66 -5.70
CA HIS A 27 3.77 -5.81 -5.69
C HIS A 27 4.48 -4.50 -6.01
N ILE A 28 3.98 -3.76 -6.99
CA ILE A 28 4.56 -2.45 -7.34
C ILE A 28 4.41 -1.48 -6.17
N LEU A 29 3.26 -1.49 -5.53
CA LEU A 29 3.02 -0.62 -4.38
C LEU A 29 3.91 -1.00 -3.19
N GLU A 30 4.13 -2.29 -2.96
CA GLU A 30 5.05 -2.74 -1.92
C GLU A 30 6.48 -2.29 -2.22
N ASP A 31 6.96 -2.50 -3.46
CA ASP A 31 8.31 -2.15 -3.87
C ASP A 31 8.57 -0.64 -3.84
N THR A 32 7.56 0.16 -4.09
CA THR A 32 7.67 1.62 -4.13
C THR A 32 7.17 2.30 -2.86
N ASN A 33 6.79 1.53 -1.86
CA ASN A 33 6.15 2.05 -0.64
C ASN A 33 4.94 2.93 -0.96
N GLY A 34 4.20 2.57 -1.99
CA GLY A 34 3.06 3.35 -2.44
C GLY A 34 3.43 4.69 -3.08
N ARG A 35 4.71 4.95 -3.31
CA ARG A 35 5.19 6.25 -3.84
C ARG A 35 5.42 6.17 -5.34
N ILE A 36 4.39 5.81 -6.07
CA ILE A 36 4.37 5.76 -7.53
C ILE A 36 3.15 6.54 -8.01
N THR A 37 3.31 7.30 -9.09
CA THR A 37 2.20 8.07 -9.63
C THR A 37 1.25 7.17 -10.43
N ARG A 38 0.01 7.63 -10.56
CA ARG A 38 -0.97 6.96 -11.40
C ARG A 38 -0.46 6.79 -12.84
N SER A 39 0.17 7.84 -13.37
CA SER A 39 0.74 7.83 -14.72
C SER A 39 1.84 6.77 -14.86
N GLU A 40 2.70 6.65 -13.87
CA GLU A 40 3.75 5.62 -13.88
C GLU A 40 3.16 4.21 -13.83
N LEU A 41 2.12 3.99 -13.04
CA LEU A 41 1.41 2.71 -13.01
C LEU A 41 0.78 2.38 -14.35
N GLU A 42 0.15 3.37 -14.99
CA GLU A 42 -0.44 3.18 -16.31
C GLU A 42 0.60 2.75 -17.33
N GLN A 43 1.78 3.37 -17.30
CA GLN A 43 2.85 3.03 -18.21
C GLN A 43 3.41 1.62 -17.95
N LEU A 44 3.58 1.27 -16.70
CA LEU A 44 4.12 -0.05 -16.34
C LEU A 44 3.17 -1.20 -16.69
N LEU A 45 1.89 -0.99 -16.49
CA LEU A 45 0.90 -2.07 -16.60
C LEU A 45 0.10 -2.05 -17.90
N ASN A 46 0.20 -0.98 -18.66
CA ASN A 46 -0.53 -0.81 -19.93
C ASN A 46 -2.05 -0.87 -19.79
N TYR A 47 -2.55 -0.29 -18.70
CA TYR A 47 -3.98 -0.13 -18.46
C TYR A 47 -4.26 1.31 -18.05
N SER A 48 -5.47 1.78 -18.29
CA SER A 48 -5.85 3.11 -17.82
C SER A 48 -5.93 3.16 -16.28
N GLY A 49 -5.63 4.32 -15.72
CA GLY A 49 -5.75 4.51 -14.27
C GLY A 49 -7.15 4.23 -13.75
N ASN A 50 -8.18 4.53 -14.55
CA ASN A 50 -9.57 4.21 -14.16
C ASN A 50 -9.77 2.70 -14.04
N TYR A 51 -9.22 1.93 -14.97
CA TYR A 51 -9.32 0.46 -14.89
C TYR A 51 -8.56 -0.09 -13.70
N LEU A 52 -7.32 0.39 -13.49
CA LEU A 52 -6.51 -0.02 -12.32
C LEU A 52 -7.22 0.30 -11.02
N ASN A 53 -7.85 1.47 -10.93
CA ASN A 53 -8.65 1.85 -9.77
C ASN A 53 -9.82 0.88 -9.54
N SER A 54 -10.50 0.48 -10.62
CA SER A 54 -11.62 -0.46 -10.53
C SER A 54 -11.18 -1.83 -10.04
N ILE A 55 -10.00 -2.28 -10.46
CA ILE A 55 -9.42 -3.55 -10.00
C ILE A 55 -9.11 -3.48 -8.49
N VAL A 56 -8.45 -2.42 -8.04
CA VAL A 56 -8.16 -2.25 -6.62
C VAL A 56 -9.45 -2.21 -5.81
N LYS A 57 -10.44 -1.47 -6.28
CA LYS A 57 -11.73 -1.35 -5.60
C LYS A 57 -12.45 -2.69 -5.49
N LYS A 58 -12.34 -3.52 -6.51
CA LYS A 58 -12.94 -4.87 -6.52
C LYS A 58 -12.42 -5.73 -5.37
N TYR A 59 -11.13 -5.68 -5.08
CA TYR A 59 -10.50 -6.56 -4.10
C TYR A 59 -10.31 -5.95 -2.71
N THR A 60 -10.26 -4.62 -2.60
CA THR A 60 -9.99 -3.95 -1.33
C THR A 60 -11.13 -3.08 -0.83
N ASN A 61 -12.09 -2.79 -1.68
CA ASN A 61 -13.17 -1.85 -1.40
C ASN A 61 -12.66 -0.41 -1.19
N SER A 62 -11.42 -0.14 -1.56
CA SER A 62 -10.78 1.18 -1.48
C SER A 62 -10.37 1.66 -2.87
N CYS A 63 -10.24 2.97 -3.04
CA CYS A 63 -9.68 3.49 -4.28
C CYS A 63 -8.17 3.26 -4.34
N LEU A 64 -7.61 3.37 -5.54
CA LEU A 64 -6.17 3.17 -5.77
C LEU A 64 -5.33 4.09 -4.88
N PHE A 65 -5.71 5.36 -4.78
CA PHE A 65 -4.97 6.33 -3.98
C PHE A 65 -4.91 5.91 -2.50
N ASP A 66 -6.04 5.57 -1.92
CA ASP A 66 -6.10 5.16 -0.52
C ASP A 66 -5.34 3.86 -0.28
N TYR A 67 -5.45 2.92 -1.20
CA TYR A 67 -4.70 1.67 -1.13
C TYR A 67 -3.20 1.92 -1.18
N SER A 68 -2.73 2.79 -2.08
CA SER A 68 -1.33 3.20 -2.15
C SER A 68 -0.84 3.81 -0.84
N GLN A 69 -1.67 4.65 -0.22
CA GLN A 69 -1.32 5.27 1.06
C GLN A 69 -1.13 4.26 2.18
N THR A 70 -1.83 3.13 2.15
CA THR A 70 -1.62 2.09 3.17
C THR A 70 -0.18 1.55 3.14
N PHE A 71 0.39 1.39 1.95
CA PHE A 71 1.79 0.95 1.81
C PHE A 71 2.76 2.01 2.33
N CYS A 72 2.49 3.27 2.03
CA CYS A 72 3.32 4.38 2.50
C CYS A 72 3.30 4.47 4.03
N MET A 73 2.13 4.41 4.63
CA MET A 73 1.99 4.48 6.08
C MET A 73 2.56 3.24 6.77
N LYS A 74 2.45 2.08 6.15
CA LYS A 74 3.09 0.86 6.64
C LYS A 74 4.61 1.01 6.70
N ARG A 75 5.21 1.62 5.68
CA ARG A 75 6.65 1.90 5.68
C ARG A 75 7.01 2.92 6.75
N ALA A 76 6.20 3.97 6.93
CA ALA A 76 6.40 4.94 8.00
C ALA A 76 6.40 4.27 9.38
N ALA A 77 5.44 3.40 9.62
CA ALA A 77 5.34 2.65 10.87
C ALA A 77 6.57 1.77 11.09
N ALA A 78 7.04 1.08 10.06
CA ALA A 78 8.25 0.26 10.15
C ALA A 78 9.47 1.10 10.50
N LEU A 79 9.63 2.27 9.88
CA LEU A 79 10.74 3.17 10.18
C LEU A 79 10.68 3.71 11.61
N LEU A 80 9.49 4.02 12.10
CA LEU A 80 9.31 4.46 13.48
C LEU A 80 9.71 3.39 14.49
N LEU A 81 9.44 2.15 14.16
CA LEU A 81 9.63 1.00 15.05
C LEU A 81 11.06 0.46 14.97
N GLU A 82 11.61 0.35 13.78
CA GLU A 82 12.85 -0.36 13.51
C GLU A 82 14.08 0.54 13.47
N THR A 83 13.89 1.87 13.43
CA THR A 83 15.00 2.82 13.34
C THR A 83 14.89 3.91 14.39
N THR A 84 15.96 4.71 14.50
CA THR A 84 15.97 5.92 15.32
C THR A 84 15.77 7.18 14.47
N ALA A 85 15.38 7.02 13.22
CA ALA A 85 15.17 8.16 12.32
C ALA A 85 14.16 9.14 12.90
N SER A 86 14.42 10.42 12.73
CA SER A 86 13.49 11.47 13.15
C SER A 86 12.24 11.45 12.27
N ILE A 87 11.18 12.05 12.77
CA ILE A 87 9.96 12.21 11.97
C ILE A 87 10.27 12.93 10.66
N SER A 88 11.10 13.98 10.72
CA SER A 88 11.52 14.71 9.54
C SER A 88 12.24 13.83 8.52
N GLU A 89 13.15 12.99 8.99
CA GLU A 89 13.86 12.04 8.12
C GLU A 89 12.92 11.03 7.49
N ILE A 90 11.94 10.53 8.24
CA ILE A 90 10.93 9.61 7.72
C ILE A 90 10.08 10.29 6.65
N MET A 91 9.65 11.52 6.93
CA MET A 91 8.89 12.30 5.95
C MET A 91 9.68 12.50 4.65
N ASP A 92 10.96 12.81 4.75
CA ASP A 92 11.82 13.00 3.58
C ASP A 92 11.94 11.70 2.77
N GLU A 93 12.14 10.57 3.43
CA GLU A 93 12.24 9.29 2.75
C GLU A 93 10.95 8.96 2.00
N LEU A 94 9.81 9.32 2.56
CA LEU A 94 8.50 9.02 1.98
C LEU A 94 7.95 10.18 1.13
N HIS A 95 8.77 11.20 0.88
CA HIS A 95 8.44 12.33 0.02
C HIS A 95 7.25 13.16 0.51
N PHE A 96 7.10 13.30 1.82
CA PHE A 96 6.15 14.23 2.41
C PHE A 96 6.83 15.57 2.63
N THR A 97 6.20 16.64 2.17
CA THR A 97 6.70 18.01 2.34
C THR A 97 5.93 18.80 3.39
N ASN A 98 4.79 18.29 3.81
CA ASN A 98 3.90 18.97 4.76
C ASN A 98 3.68 18.10 5.98
N THR A 99 4.17 18.57 7.13
CA THR A 99 4.08 17.85 8.41
C THR A 99 2.63 17.60 8.82
N THR A 100 1.77 18.57 8.66
CA THR A 100 0.34 18.45 9.02
C THR A 100 -0.32 17.35 8.20
N HIS A 101 -0.02 17.28 6.92
CA HIS A 101 -0.56 16.25 6.03
C HIS A 101 -0.05 14.87 6.42
N PHE A 102 1.25 14.74 6.71
CA PHE A 102 1.82 13.47 7.15
C PHE A 102 1.16 12.98 8.45
N TYR A 103 1.04 13.84 9.43
CA TYR A 103 0.42 13.49 10.72
C TYR A 103 -1.04 13.07 10.53
N LYS A 104 -1.77 13.77 9.67
CA LYS A 104 -3.16 13.44 9.38
C LYS A 104 -3.27 12.04 8.76
N CYS A 105 -2.45 11.74 7.74
CA CYS A 105 -2.44 10.44 7.09
C CYS A 105 -2.07 9.33 8.07
N PHE A 106 -1.04 9.56 8.87
CA PHE A 106 -0.60 8.55 9.84
C PHE A 106 -1.68 8.28 10.89
N LYS A 107 -2.28 9.33 11.42
CA LYS A 107 -3.32 9.20 12.44
C LYS A 107 -4.58 8.51 11.90
N GLU A 108 -4.92 8.74 10.65
CA GLU A 108 -6.04 8.05 10.00
C GLU A 108 -5.79 6.54 9.91
N HIS A 109 -4.56 6.11 9.72
CA HIS A 109 -4.22 4.70 9.59
C HIS A 109 -3.97 4.00 10.93
N TYR A 110 -3.34 4.68 11.87
CA TYR A 110 -2.89 4.06 13.13
C TYR A 110 -3.56 4.62 14.37
N HIS A 111 -4.45 5.62 14.22
CA HIS A 111 -5.24 6.22 15.31
C HIS A 111 -4.40 6.89 16.40
N MET A 112 -3.18 7.24 16.08
CA MET A 112 -2.28 7.99 16.97
C MET A 112 -1.22 8.70 16.14
N THR A 113 -0.53 9.66 16.75
CA THR A 113 0.54 10.38 16.07
C THR A 113 1.76 9.47 15.86
N PRO A 114 2.64 9.78 14.92
CA PRO A 114 3.89 9.03 14.75
C PRO A 114 4.70 8.92 16.05
N LYS A 115 4.79 10.01 16.81
CA LYS A 115 5.52 10.02 18.07
C LYS A 115 4.88 9.09 19.10
N GLN A 116 3.57 9.16 19.25
CA GLN A 116 2.82 8.28 20.14
C GLN A 116 2.99 6.81 19.74
N TYR A 117 2.96 6.54 18.45
CA TYR A 117 3.13 5.19 17.92
C TYR A 117 4.49 4.62 18.31
N ARG A 118 5.55 5.39 18.08
CA ARG A 118 6.92 4.98 18.44
C ARG A 118 7.05 4.68 19.94
N ILE A 119 6.51 5.54 20.78
CA ILE A 119 6.59 5.39 22.25
C ILE A 119 5.76 4.21 22.71
N SER A 120 4.53 4.07 22.23
CA SER A 120 3.62 3.01 22.69
C SER A 120 4.15 1.61 22.40
N LEU A 121 4.81 1.42 21.25
CA LEU A 121 5.41 0.14 20.90
C LEU A 121 6.65 -0.16 21.75
N LYS A 122 7.45 0.83 22.06
CA LYS A 122 8.59 0.65 22.99
C LYS A 122 8.12 0.18 24.37
N ILE A 123 7.04 0.76 24.86
CA ILE A 123 6.46 0.36 26.14
C ILE A 123 5.97 -1.08 26.10
N LYS A 124 5.34 -1.50 25.02
CA LYS A 124 4.83 -2.88 24.89
C LYS A 124 5.93 -3.92 24.77
N LEU A 125 7.10 -3.54 24.24
CA LEU A 125 8.23 -4.44 24.05
C LEU A 125 9.11 -4.59 25.29
N VAL A 126 8.95 -3.72 26.29
CA VAL A 126 9.67 -3.80 27.56
C VAL A 126 8.91 -4.73 28.50
N PRO A 127 9.56 -5.80 29.01
CA PRO A 127 8.93 -6.74 29.94
C PRO A 127 8.48 -6.08 31.22
#